data_9a9eea323d03ad8b85d4364eba028426
#
_entry.id   9a9eea323d03ad8b85d4364eba028426
#
_cell.length_a   1.000
_cell.length_b   1.000
_cell.length_c   1.000
_cell.angle_alpha   90.00
_cell.angle_beta   90.00
_cell.angle_gamma   90.00
#
_symmetry.space_group_name_H-M   'P 1'
#
loop_
_entity.id
_entity.type
_entity.pdbx_description
1 polymer ?
#
loop_
_entity_poly.entity_id
_entity_poly.type
_entity_poly.pdbx_seq_one_letter_code
_entity_poly.pdbx_strand_id
1 'polypeptide(L)'
;FALNAHGALAHQFGVFDEELRMVELVDTGEGWKIVKGEMTALPDEWEQDYRVMVESLRDYMRKTGFKKVLLGLSGGIDSAIVATIAVDALGADNVRCVMLPSEYTSQASLDDAKDIAGRLGCHYDIVPIKAGRDAVTETLAPLFEGRAEDITEENIQSRLRGLLLMAMSNKFGEMLLTTGNKSEVAVGYATIYGDMAGGYNPIKDLYKTRVFEQCRWRNANHRSWMQGRAGEVIPVAIIDKPPSAELRPDQKDEDSLPPYDVLDDILERLVDHDQSVADCVEAGHDRDTVKRIEHLIYISEYKRFQSAPGPRLTPSAFWLDRRYPIVNRWRDPS
;
A
#
# COMPACT_ATOMS: atom_id res chain seq x y z
N PHE A 1 2.31 -21.60 19.27
CA PHE A 1 2.99 -22.89 19.21
C PHE A 1 3.51 -23.30 20.57
N ALA A 2 3.81 -24.61 20.74
CA ALA A 2 4.51 -25.12 21.91
C ALA A 2 5.74 -25.94 21.47
N LEU A 3 6.89 -25.70 22.14
CA LEU A 3 8.16 -26.36 21.87
C LEU A 3 8.59 -27.20 23.08
N ASN A 4 9.19 -28.35 22.80
CA ASN A 4 9.95 -29.13 23.76
C ASN A 4 11.33 -28.52 24.06
N ALA A 5 11.99 -29.00 25.10
CA ALA A 5 13.27 -28.47 25.59
C ALA A 5 14.40 -28.31 24.54
N HIS A 6 14.38 -29.12 23.48
CA HIS A 6 15.36 -29.04 22.38
C HIS A 6 14.84 -28.33 21.14
N GLY A 7 13.79 -27.50 21.26
CA GLY A 7 13.22 -26.73 20.15
C GLY A 7 12.31 -27.55 19.22
N ALA A 8 12.05 -28.83 19.52
CA ALA A 8 11.13 -29.63 18.72
C ALA A 8 9.70 -29.13 18.87
N LEU A 9 9.03 -28.84 17.75
CA LEU A 9 7.67 -28.38 17.70
C LEU A 9 6.71 -29.49 18.16
N ALA A 10 5.96 -29.25 19.22
CA ALA A 10 4.99 -30.16 19.79
C ALA A 10 3.53 -29.84 19.42
N HIS A 11 3.19 -28.55 19.34
CA HIS A 11 1.90 -28.05 18.87
C HIS A 11 2.11 -26.84 17.97
N GLN A 12 1.37 -26.78 16.86
CA GLN A 12 1.21 -25.60 16.03
C GLN A 12 -0.23 -25.10 16.15
N PHE A 13 -0.37 -23.88 16.64
CA PHE A 13 -1.68 -23.20 16.66
C PHE A 13 -1.92 -22.50 15.32
N GLY A 14 -3.17 -22.10 15.09
CA GLY A 14 -3.51 -21.22 13.99
C GLY A 14 -2.85 -19.83 14.11
N VAL A 15 -2.90 -19.06 13.03
CA VAL A 15 -2.46 -17.66 13.02
C VAL A 15 -3.66 -16.76 12.80
N PHE A 16 -3.59 -15.51 13.29
CA PHE A 16 -4.62 -14.46 13.21
C PHE A 16 -5.87 -14.65 14.07
N ASP A 17 -6.17 -15.85 14.54
CA ASP A 17 -7.33 -16.13 15.36
C ASP A 17 -6.93 -16.36 16.82
N GLU A 18 -7.76 -15.89 17.76
CA GLU A 18 -7.59 -16.21 19.17
C GLU A 18 -7.97 -17.67 19.39
N GLU A 19 -7.07 -18.45 20.01
CA GLU A 19 -7.26 -19.88 20.19
C GLU A 19 -6.79 -20.33 21.56
N LEU A 20 -7.58 -21.22 22.22
CA LEU A 20 -7.23 -21.88 23.45
C LEU A 20 -7.18 -23.39 23.24
N ARG A 21 -6.03 -24.02 23.52
CA ARG A 21 -5.86 -25.47 23.46
C ARG A 21 -5.28 -26.02 24.75
N MET A 22 -5.72 -27.22 25.10
CA MET A 22 -5.10 -27.99 26.17
C MET A 22 -3.82 -28.63 25.66
N VAL A 23 -2.75 -28.49 26.44
CA VAL A 23 -1.43 -29.07 26.16
C VAL A 23 -1.10 -30.05 27.28
N GLU A 24 -0.90 -31.31 26.93
CA GLU A 24 -0.56 -32.36 27.88
C GLU A 24 0.96 -32.38 28.13
N LEU A 25 1.35 -32.43 29.40
CA LEU A 25 2.73 -32.58 29.81
C LEU A 25 2.91 -33.89 30.56
N VAL A 26 3.97 -34.61 30.28
CA VAL A 26 4.36 -35.84 31.00
C VAL A 26 5.73 -35.66 31.64
N ASP A 27 5.88 -36.14 32.87
CA ASP A 27 7.17 -36.22 33.54
C ASP A 27 7.90 -37.47 33.03
N THR A 28 9.07 -37.29 32.47
CA THR A 28 9.89 -38.38 31.94
C THR A 28 10.94 -38.88 32.96
N GLY A 29 11.02 -38.29 34.14
CA GLY A 29 12.09 -38.53 35.08
C GLY A 29 13.37 -37.74 34.81
N GLU A 30 13.55 -37.24 33.59
CA GLU A 30 14.63 -36.33 33.16
C GLU A 30 14.11 -34.90 32.92
N GLY A 31 12.82 -34.66 33.18
CA GLY A 31 12.11 -33.40 33.02
C GLY A 31 10.77 -33.52 32.30
N TRP A 32 10.08 -32.40 32.18
CA TRP A 32 8.77 -32.33 31.53
C TRP A 32 8.86 -32.36 30.03
N LYS A 33 8.03 -33.16 29.37
CA LYS A 33 7.90 -33.23 27.92
C LYS A 33 6.47 -32.94 27.50
N ILE A 34 6.31 -32.08 26.50
CA ILE A 34 5.01 -31.82 25.87
C ILE A 34 4.68 -32.99 24.95
N VAL A 35 3.51 -33.58 25.14
CA VAL A 35 3.00 -34.60 24.23
C VAL A 35 2.70 -33.95 22.87
N LYS A 36 3.10 -34.62 21.79
CA LYS A 36 2.83 -34.12 20.43
C LYS A 36 1.33 -34.08 20.19
N GLY A 37 0.82 -32.90 19.92
CA GLY A 37 -0.59 -32.65 19.66
C GLY A 37 -0.85 -32.20 18.23
N GLU A 38 -1.88 -31.41 18.07
CA GLU A 38 -2.34 -30.94 16.76
C GLU A 38 -1.35 -29.97 16.12
N MET A 39 -1.16 -30.13 14.81
CA MET A 39 -0.30 -29.33 13.97
C MET A 39 -1.16 -28.64 12.93
N THR A 40 -1.62 -27.41 13.25
CA THR A 40 -2.37 -26.59 12.28
C THR A 40 -1.47 -26.14 11.16
N ALA A 41 -1.87 -26.39 9.91
CA ALA A 41 -1.13 -25.90 8.75
C ALA A 41 -1.17 -24.36 8.74
N LEU A 42 0.00 -23.74 8.57
CA LEU A 42 0.08 -22.30 8.35
C LEU A 42 -0.33 -21.97 6.91
N PRO A 43 -0.99 -20.84 6.68
CA PRO A 43 -1.29 -20.39 5.32
C PRO A 43 0.01 -20.07 4.57
N ASP A 44 -0.04 -20.07 3.23
CA ASP A 44 1.08 -19.63 2.40
C ASP A 44 1.38 -18.14 2.58
N GLU A 45 2.50 -17.66 2.04
CA GLU A 45 2.93 -16.27 2.22
C GLU A 45 1.94 -15.26 1.62
N TRP A 46 1.29 -15.59 0.51
CA TRP A 46 0.33 -14.70 -0.13
C TRP A 46 -0.93 -14.52 0.72
N GLU A 47 -1.42 -15.62 1.30
CA GLU A 47 -2.54 -15.57 2.24
C GLU A 47 -2.15 -14.83 3.52
N GLN A 48 -0.94 -15.04 4.03
CA GLN A 48 -0.46 -14.36 5.23
C GLN A 48 -0.42 -12.85 5.01
N ASP A 49 0.23 -12.38 3.93
CA ASP A 49 0.32 -10.96 3.62
C ASP A 49 -1.06 -10.33 3.43
N TYR A 50 -1.94 -10.99 2.65
CA TYR A 50 -3.27 -10.46 2.41
C TYR A 50 -4.09 -10.38 3.69
N ARG A 51 -4.03 -11.42 4.53
CA ARG A 51 -4.73 -11.45 5.82
C ARG A 51 -4.18 -10.44 6.80
N VAL A 52 -2.87 -10.18 6.82
CA VAL A 52 -2.28 -9.10 7.63
C VAL A 52 -2.88 -7.75 7.22
N MET A 53 -2.97 -7.46 5.92
CA MET A 53 -3.55 -6.19 5.44
C MET A 53 -5.03 -6.04 5.84
N VAL A 54 -5.82 -7.10 5.72
CA VAL A 54 -7.25 -7.11 6.08
C VAL A 54 -7.44 -6.98 7.58
N GLU A 55 -6.76 -7.83 8.39
CA GLU A 55 -6.94 -7.85 9.84
C GLU A 55 -6.40 -6.57 10.51
N SER A 56 -5.27 -6.04 10.01
CA SER A 56 -4.71 -4.80 10.54
C SER A 56 -5.65 -3.61 10.31
N LEU A 57 -6.28 -3.50 9.14
CA LEU A 57 -7.28 -2.47 8.87
C LEU A 57 -8.51 -2.67 9.78
N ARG A 58 -9.03 -3.89 9.87
CA ARG A 58 -10.19 -4.23 10.72
C ARG A 58 -9.95 -3.85 12.17
N ASP A 59 -8.78 -4.21 12.70
CA ASP A 59 -8.41 -3.95 14.08
C ASP A 59 -8.15 -2.46 14.35
N TYR A 60 -7.50 -1.77 13.41
CA TYR A 60 -7.29 -0.32 13.49
C TYR A 60 -8.62 0.43 13.54
N MET A 61 -9.56 0.10 12.66
CA MET A 61 -10.91 0.68 12.64
C MET A 61 -11.65 0.43 13.95
N ARG A 62 -11.63 -0.82 14.43
CA ARG A 62 -12.29 -1.20 15.68
C ARG A 62 -11.74 -0.41 16.88
N LYS A 63 -10.41 -0.28 16.98
CA LYS A 63 -9.73 0.38 18.10
C LYS A 63 -9.81 1.90 18.07
N THR A 64 -9.86 2.50 16.88
CA THR A 64 -10.00 3.96 16.72
C THR A 64 -11.45 4.44 16.72
N GLY A 65 -12.42 3.50 16.65
CA GLY A 65 -13.85 3.78 16.71
C GLY A 65 -14.50 4.18 15.38
N PHE A 66 -13.74 4.25 14.29
CA PHE A 66 -14.30 4.47 12.95
C PHE A 66 -15.12 3.26 12.49
N LYS A 67 -16.23 3.51 11.79
CA LYS A 67 -17.11 2.46 11.26
C LYS A 67 -17.02 2.31 9.75
N LYS A 68 -16.67 3.38 9.05
CA LYS A 68 -16.61 3.45 7.59
C LYS A 68 -15.31 4.05 7.13
N VAL A 69 -14.94 3.69 5.92
CA VAL A 69 -13.77 4.24 5.22
C VAL A 69 -14.16 4.86 3.90
N LEU A 70 -13.37 5.81 3.46
CA LEU A 70 -13.38 6.30 2.08
C LEU A 70 -11.98 6.27 1.50
N LEU A 71 -11.88 6.17 0.18
CA LEU A 71 -10.61 6.25 -0.55
C LEU A 71 -10.81 6.83 -1.95
N GLY A 72 -9.76 7.42 -2.49
CA GLY A 72 -9.69 7.77 -3.90
C GLY A 72 -9.56 6.51 -4.76
N LEU A 73 -10.47 6.31 -5.70
CA LEU A 73 -10.44 5.17 -6.63
C LEU A 73 -10.10 5.68 -8.03
N SER A 74 -8.84 5.54 -8.43
CA SER A 74 -8.31 6.10 -9.67
C SER A 74 -8.50 5.22 -10.91
N GLY A 75 -8.92 3.96 -10.74
CA GLY A 75 -8.87 2.95 -11.79
C GLY A 75 -7.48 2.32 -11.98
N GLY A 76 -6.51 2.65 -11.10
CA GLY A 76 -5.20 2.00 -11.01
C GLY A 76 -5.17 0.88 -9.97
N ILE A 77 -4.19 -0.01 -10.09
CA ILE A 77 -4.09 -1.26 -9.31
C ILE A 77 -3.99 -1.03 -7.79
N ASP A 78 -3.27 0.00 -7.33
CA ASP A 78 -3.08 0.28 -5.91
C ASP A 78 -4.39 0.67 -5.23
N SER A 79 -5.15 1.58 -5.84
CA SER A 79 -6.47 1.94 -5.34
C SER A 79 -7.47 0.78 -5.41
N ALA A 80 -7.34 -0.08 -6.42
CA ALA A 80 -8.16 -1.26 -6.60
C ALA A 80 -7.95 -2.30 -5.49
N ILE A 81 -6.69 -2.62 -5.17
CA ILE A 81 -6.41 -3.57 -4.09
C ILE A 81 -6.79 -2.99 -2.72
N VAL A 82 -6.55 -1.69 -2.46
CA VAL A 82 -6.95 -1.05 -1.20
C VAL A 82 -8.48 -1.06 -1.03
N ALA A 83 -9.25 -0.77 -2.09
CA ALA A 83 -10.71 -0.91 -2.06
C ALA A 83 -11.14 -2.34 -1.75
N THR A 84 -10.48 -3.33 -2.37
CA THR A 84 -10.76 -4.75 -2.16
C THR A 84 -10.44 -5.19 -0.72
N ILE A 85 -9.27 -4.80 -0.18
CA ILE A 85 -8.89 -5.05 1.22
C ILE A 85 -9.91 -4.40 2.17
N ALA A 86 -10.34 -3.18 1.88
CA ALA A 86 -11.32 -2.48 2.70
C ALA A 86 -12.68 -3.20 2.73
N VAL A 87 -13.15 -3.70 1.57
CA VAL A 87 -14.39 -4.49 1.48
C VAL A 87 -14.22 -5.84 2.19
N ASP A 88 -13.09 -6.53 2.03
CA ASP A 88 -12.82 -7.79 2.73
C ASP A 88 -12.72 -7.61 4.25
N ALA A 89 -12.24 -6.44 4.70
CA ALA A 89 -12.15 -6.13 6.13
C ALA A 89 -13.48 -5.71 6.77
N LEU A 90 -14.28 -4.91 6.07
CA LEU A 90 -15.37 -4.13 6.67
C LEU A 90 -16.75 -4.40 6.06
N GLY A 91 -16.79 -5.08 4.90
CA GLY A 91 -18.01 -5.22 4.08
C GLY A 91 -18.28 -4.01 3.20
N ALA A 92 -18.95 -4.24 2.08
CA ALA A 92 -19.18 -3.25 1.02
C ALA A 92 -19.94 -1.99 1.50
N ASP A 93 -20.90 -2.14 2.40
CA ASP A 93 -21.71 -1.04 2.96
C ASP A 93 -20.89 -0.03 3.79
N ASN A 94 -19.69 -0.40 4.17
CA ASN A 94 -18.80 0.42 4.99
C ASN A 94 -17.63 1.03 4.20
N VAL A 95 -17.64 0.88 2.86
CA VAL A 95 -16.59 1.38 1.97
C VAL A 95 -17.18 2.35 0.95
N ARG A 96 -16.61 3.56 0.90
CA ARG A 96 -16.91 4.57 -0.11
C ARG A 96 -15.69 4.77 -1.01
N CYS A 97 -15.88 4.58 -2.30
CA CYS A 97 -14.90 4.85 -3.34
C CYS A 97 -15.24 6.17 -4.04
N VAL A 98 -14.24 7.02 -4.25
CA VAL A 98 -14.42 8.34 -4.86
C VAL A 98 -13.50 8.48 -6.06
N MET A 99 -14.05 8.62 -7.25
CA MET A 99 -13.31 9.00 -8.46
C MET A 99 -13.21 10.51 -8.54
N LEU A 100 -11.97 11.04 -8.70
CA LEU A 100 -11.72 12.48 -8.76
C LEU A 100 -11.04 12.83 -10.10
N PRO A 101 -11.80 12.85 -11.20
CA PRO A 101 -11.23 13.03 -12.53
C PRO A 101 -10.74 14.46 -12.78
N SER A 102 -9.65 14.55 -13.54
CA SER A 102 -9.17 15.75 -14.23
C SER A 102 -9.35 15.58 -15.74
N GLU A 103 -8.90 16.56 -16.52
CA GLU A 103 -8.86 16.45 -18.00
C GLU A 103 -7.86 15.41 -18.50
N TYR A 104 -6.90 15.00 -17.67
CA TYR A 104 -5.90 13.99 -18.02
C TYR A 104 -6.35 12.56 -17.69
N THR A 105 -7.47 12.43 -16.97
CA THR A 105 -8.01 11.11 -16.60
C THR A 105 -8.57 10.42 -17.85
N SER A 106 -8.03 9.27 -18.17
CA SER A 106 -8.44 8.50 -19.35
C SER A 106 -9.85 7.92 -19.17
N GLN A 107 -10.57 7.72 -20.29
CA GLN A 107 -11.87 7.04 -20.24
C GLN A 107 -11.73 5.62 -19.69
N ALA A 108 -10.64 4.91 -20.00
CA ALA A 108 -10.36 3.59 -19.44
C ALA A 108 -10.29 3.62 -17.91
N SER A 109 -9.63 4.62 -17.31
CA SER A 109 -9.57 4.76 -15.83
C SER A 109 -10.93 5.04 -15.21
N LEU A 110 -11.79 5.81 -15.88
CA LEU A 110 -13.16 6.04 -15.44
C LEU A 110 -13.99 4.75 -15.46
N ASP A 111 -13.88 3.98 -16.54
CA ASP A 111 -14.60 2.71 -16.72
C ASP A 111 -14.09 1.65 -15.73
N ASP A 112 -12.77 1.54 -15.55
CA ASP A 112 -12.12 0.63 -14.62
C ASP A 112 -12.56 0.91 -13.18
N ALA A 113 -12.55 2.18 -12.74
CA ALA A 113 -12.98 2.57 -11.40
C ALA A 113 -14.46 2.24 -11.16
N LYS A 114 -15.31 2.47 -12.15
CA LYS A 114 -16.73 2.14 -12.09
C LYS A 114 -16.96 0.63 -12.05
N ASP A 115 -16.22 -0.15 -12.87
CA ASP A 115 -16.36 -1.61 -12.92
C ASP A 115 -15.96 -2.25 -11.59
N ILE A 116 -14.79 -1.90 -11.03
CA ILE A 116 -14.37 -2.46 -9.75
C ILE A 116 -15.30 -2.06 -8.60
N ALA A 117 -15.76 -0.80 -8.52
CA ALA A 117 -16.72 -0.39 -7.50
C ALA A 117 -18.03 -1.20 -7.59
N GLY A 118 -18.52 -1.46 -8.81
CA GLY A 118 -19.68 -2.31 -9.07
C GLY A 118 -19.45 -3.77 -8.68
N ARG A 119 -18.27 -4.32 -8.98
CA ARG A 119 -17.90 -5.70 -8.59
C ARG A 119 -17.79 -5.85 -7.07
N LEU A 120 -17.22 -4.87 -6.38
CA LEU A 120 -17.12 -4.84 -4.93
C LEU A 120 -18.46 -4.57 -4.24
N GLY A 121 -19.40 -3.93 -4.95
CA GLY A 121 -20.70 -3.54 -4.41
C GLY A 121 -20.63 -2.37 -3.41
N CYS A 122 -19.53 -1.62 -3.39
CA CYS A 122 -19.33 -0.50 -2.49
C CYS A 122 -19.94 0.81 -3.05
N HIS A 123 -20.09 1.82 -2.18
CA HIS A 123 -20.57 3.13 -2.59
C HIS A 123 -19.55 3.81 -3.53
N TYR A 124 -20.03 4.43 -4.61
CA TYR A 124 -19.19 5.07 -5.60
C TYR A 124 -19.67 6.46 -5.96
N ASP A 125 -18.78 7.46 -5.77
CA ASP A 125 -19.02 8.86 -6.11
C ASP A 125 -18.04 9.33 -7.19
N ILE A 126 -18.44 10.31 -8.00
CA ILE A 126 -17.57 11.01 -8.95
C ILE A 126 -17.54 12.49 -8.57
N VAL A 127 -16.34 13.00 -8.27
CA VAL A 127 -16.12 14.40 -7.86
C VAL A 127 -15.03 15.02 -8.73
N PRO A 128 -15.38 15.70 -9.85
CA PRO A 128 -14.39 16.31 -10.74
C PRO A 128 -13.61 17.43 -10.05
N ILE A 129 -12.28 17.45 -10.26
CA ILE A 129 -11.40 18.46 -9.63
C ILE A 129 -11.23 19.74 -10.46
N LYS A 130 -11.72 19.76 -11.71
CA LYS A 130 -11.44 20.82 -12.69
C LYS A 130 -11.74 22.23 -12.15
N ALA A 131 -12.94 22.45 -11.59
CA ALA A 131 -13.33 23.76 -11.10
C ALA A 131 -12.42 24.28 -9.97
N GLY A 132 -12.02 23.40 -9.06
CA GLY A 132 -11.08 23.74 -7.98
C GLY A 132 -9.67 24.04 -8.52
N ARG A 133 -9.20 23.25 -9.48
CA ARG A 133 -7.90 23.47 -10.13
C ARG A 133 -7.88 24.80 -10.86
N ASP A 134 -8.90 25.09 -11.68
CA ASP A 134 -8.99 26.32 -12.44
C ASP A 134 -9.00 27.54 -11.51
N ALA A 135 -9.73 27.50 -10.40
CA ALA A 135 -9.74 28.58 -9.40
C ALA A 135 -8.37 28.80 -8.75
N VAL A 136 -7.64 27.73 -8.40
CA VAL A 136 -6.26 27.86 -7.85
C VAL A 136 -5.32 28.42 -8.89
N THR A 137 -5.38 27.93 -10.13
CA THR A 137 -4.54 28.40 -11.24
C THR A 137 -4.77 29.88 -11.52
N GLU A 138 -6.03 30.32 -11.61
CA GLU A 138 -6.39 31.73 -11.82
C GLU A 138 -5.89 32.62 -10.66
N THR A 139 -6.02 32.16 -9.43
CA THR A 139 -5.55 32.90 -8.24
C THR A 139 -4.03 33.10 -8.26
N LEU A 140 -3.28 32.10 -8.73
CA LEU A 140 -1.81 32.14 -8.75
C LEU A 140 -1.23 32.70 -10.04
N ALA A 141 -2.02 32.87 -11.12
CA ALA A 141 -1.55 33.33 -12.40
C ALA A 141 -0.72 34.62 -12.36
N PRO A 142 -1.08 35.68 -11.57
CA PRO A 142 -0.27 36.87 -11.49
C PRO A 142 1.12 36.67 -10.86
N LEU A 143 1.26 35.62 -10.00
CA LEU A 143 2.51 35.27 -9.34
C LEU A 143 3.40 34.40 -10.21
N PHE A 144 2.81 33.66 -11.13
CA PHE A 144 3.48 32.71 -12.03
C PHE A 144 3.75 33.28 -13.42
N GLU A 145 3.45 34.56 -13.64
CA GLU A 145 3.69 35.21 -14.93
C GLU A 145 5.13 35.02 -15.42
N GLY A 146 5.27 34.52 -16.67
CA GLY A 146 6.57 34.22 -17.29
C GLY A 146 7.23 32.92 -16.82
N ARG A 147 6.58 32.12 -15.97
CA ARG A 147 7.02 30.78 -15.59
C ARG A 147 6.35 29.72 -16.49
N ALA A 148 7.12 28.72 -16.91
CA ALA A 148 6.55 27.55 -17.59
C ALA A 148 5.89 26.62 -16.57
N GLU A 149 4.89 25.83 -17.02
CA GLU A 149 4.32 24.75 -16.23
C GLU A 149 5.37 23.69 -15.88
N ASP A 150 5.29 23.15 -14.67
CA ASP A 150 6.19 22.11 -14.15
C ASP A 150 5.45 21.15 -13.21
N ILE A 151 6.16 20.49 -12.32
CA ILE A 151 5.57 19.60 -11.30
C ILE A 151 4.58 20.31 -10.34
N THR A 152 4.54 21.65 -10.37
CA THR A 152 3.62 22.44 -9.54
C THR A 152 2.17 22.14 -9.89
N GLU A 153 1.84 22.10 -11.18
CA GLU A 153 0.49 21.86 -11.68
C GLU A 153 0.04 20.41 -11.39
N GLU A 154 0.95 19.43 -11.49
CA GLU A 154 0.69 18.05 -11.08
C GLU A 154 0.39 17.98 -9.56
N ASN A 155 1.21 18.64 -8.75
CA ASN A 155 1.05 18.68 -7.29
C ASN A 155 -0.23 19.42 -6.85
N ILE A 156 -0.68 20.45 -7.57
CA ILE A 156 -1.97 21.12 -7.31
C ILE A 156 -3.11 20.13 -7.45
N GLN A 157 -3.12 19.31 -8.52
CA GLN A 157 -4.16 18.30 -8.73
C GLN A 157 -4.18 17.27 -7.61
N SER A 158 -3.01 16.71 -7.24
CA SER A 158 -2.90 15.74 -6.15
C SER A 158 -3.41 16.31 -4.81
N ARG A 159 -3.02 17.56 -4.48
CA ARG A 159 -3.44 18.23 -3.25
C ARG A 159 -4.93 18.57 -3.24
N LEU A 160 -5.52 18.94 -4.37
CA LEU A 160 -6.96 19.14 -4.49
C LEU A 160 -7.73 17.85 -4.23
N ARG A 161 -7.27 16.71 -4.78
CA ARG A 161 -7.84 15.41 -4.47
C ARG A 161 -7.78 15.12 -2.98
N GLY A 162 -6.61 15.32 -2.35
CA GLY A 162 -6.44 15.15 -0.90
C GLY A 162 -7.38 16.05 -0.09
N LEU A 163 -7.51 17.33 -0.46
CA LEU A 163 -8.43 18.28 0.19
C LEU A 163 -9.89 17.84 0.11
N LEU A 164 -10.34 17.42 -1.07
CA LEU A 164 -11.73 16.99 -1.27
C LEU A 164 -12.04 15.71 -0.49
N LEU A 165 -11.13 14.72 -0.54
CA LEU A 165 -11.26 13.48 0.23
C LEU A 165 -11.28 13.75 1.74
N MET A 166 -10.41 14.61 2.25
CA MET A 166 -10.39 14.98 3.66
C MET A 166 -11.64 15.75 4.08
N ALA A 167 -12.18 16.62 3.21
CA ALA A 167 -13.44 17.30 3.47
C ALA A 167 -14.61 16.31 3.58
N MET A 168 -14.65 15.30 2.69
CA MET A 168 -15.64 14.22 2.76
C MET A 168 -15.44 13.37 4.02
N SER A 169 -14.20 12.99 4.35
CA SER A 169 -13.85 12.29 5.58
C SER A 169 -14.40 12.98 6.82
N ASN A 170 -14.14 14.27 6.95
CA ASN A 170 -14.63 15.07 8.07
C ASN A 170 -16.15 15.18 8.10
N LYS A 171 -16.78 15.34 6.93
CA LYS A 171 -18.23 15.54 6.84
C LYS A 171 -19.02 14.27 7.16
N PHE A 172 -18.52 13.12 6.72
CA PHE A 172 -19.22 11.84 6.86
C PHE A 172 -18.73 11.02 8.07
N GLY A 173 -17.63 11.41 8.70
CA GLY A 173 -17.01 10.63 9.79
C GLY A 173 -16.41 9.31 9.30
N GLU A 174 -15.99 9.26 8.04
CA GLU A 174 -15.37 8.10 7.40
C GLU A 174 -13.85 8.27 7.38
N MET A 175 -13.07 7.24 7.74
CA MET A 175 -11.61 7.31 7.72
C MET A 175 -11.11 7.30 6.27
N LEU A 176 -10.26 8.26 5.91
CA LEU A 176 -9.60 8.27 4.61
C LEU A 176 -8.45 7.25 4.59
N LEU A 177 -8.48 6.32 3.64
CA LEU A 177 -7.37 5.41 3.34
C LEU A 177 -6.49 6.00 2.25
N THR A 178 -5.16 5.82 2.38
CA THR A 178 -4.19 6.11 1.33
C THR A 178 -3.82 4.83 0.57
N THR A 179 -3.29 4.97 -0.62
CA THR A 179 -3.06 3.86 -1.55
C THR A 179 -1.61 3.74 -2.03
N GLY A 180 -0.66 4.46 -1.40
CA GLY A 180 0.75 4.37 -1.76
C GLY A 180 1.38 3.06 -1.32
N ASN A 181 2.05 2.35 -2.22
CA ASN A 181 2.76 1.10 -1.94
C ASN A 181 4.19 1.36 -1.44
N LYS A 182 4.91 0.29 -1.01
CA LYS A 182 6.27 0.41 -0.44
C LYS A 182 7.27 0.99 -1.44
N SER A 183 7.18 0.62 -2.72
CA SER A 183 8.09 1.08 -3.76
C SER A 183 8.00 2.60 -3.96
N GLU A 184 6.79 3.14 -4.04
CA GLU A 184 6.51 4.58 -4.12
C GLU A 184 6.95 5.32 -2.86
N VAL A 185 6.63 4.78 -1.69
CA VAL A 185 7.01 5.34 -0.37
C VAL A 185 8.53 5.37 -0.22
N ALA A 186 9.24 4.35 -0.70
CA ALA A 186 10.70 4.27 -0.63
C ALA A 186 11.38 5.42 -1.37
N VAL A 187 11.00 5.64 -2.63
CA VAL A 187 11.62 6.65 -3.49
C VAL A 187 10.94 8.02 -3.41
N GLY A 188 9.86 8.13 -2.61
CA GLY A 188 9.12 9.38 -2.45
C GLY A 188 8.31 9.78 -3.68
N TYR A 189 7.90 8.81 -4.49
CA TYR A 189 7.00 9.03 -5.63
C TYR A 189 5.57 9.24 -5.13
N ALA A 190 5.38 10.36 -4.45
CA ALA A 190 4.13 10.76 -3.82
C ALA A 190 4.13 12.27 -3.55
N THR A 191 2.96 12.88 -3.52
CA THR A 191 2.77 14.30 -3.23
C THR A 191 2.41 14.50 -1.76
N ILE A 192 3.27 15.21 -1.01
CA ILE A 192 2.96 15.57 0.37
C ILE A 192 1.68 16.42 0.44
N TYR A 193 0.78 16.08 1.36
CA TYR A 193 -0.57 16.66 1.52
C TYR A 193 -1.50 16.44 0.32
N GLY A 194 -1.12 15.55 -0.61
CA GLY A 194 -1.94 15.12 -1.74
C GLY A 194 -2.41 13.67 -1.56
N ASP A 195 -1.88 12.77 -2.36
CA ASP A 195 -2.13 11.33 -2.32
C ASP A 195 -1.65 10.63 -1.03
N MET A 196 -0.76 11.27 -0.28
CA MET A 196 -0.36 10.85 1.06
C MET A 196 -1.37 11.19 2.17
N ALA A 197 -2.41 11.99 1.88
CA ALA A 197 -3.40 12.40 2.88
C ALA A 197 -4.29 11.22 3.28
N GLY A 198 -4.35 10.92 4.57
CA GLY A 198 -5.22 9.86 5.10
C GLY A 198 -4.83 9.40 6.50
N GLY A 199 -5.67 8.55 7.08
CA GLY A 199 -5.51 8.04 8.44
C GLY A 199 -4.90 6.66 8.54
N TYR A 200 -4.91 5.88 7.42
CA TYR A 200 -4.33 4.54 7.37
C TYR A 200 -3.98 4.14 5.94
N ASN A 201 -2.92 3.35 5.77
CA ASN A 201 -2.45 2.84 4.48
C ASN A 201 -2.29 1.31 4.53
N PRO A 202 -3.24 0.54 3.99
CA PRO A 202 -3.21 -0.92 4.06
C PRO A 202 -2.03 -1.57 3.34
N ILE A 203 -1.51 -0.96 2.27
CA ILE A 203 -0.43 -1.50 1.42
C ILE A 203 0.90 -0.77 1.56
N LYS A 204 1.07 0.02 2.65
CA LYS A 204 2.25 0.86 2.87
C LYS A 204 3.58 0.10 2.80
N ASP A 205 3.60 -1.15 3.19
CA ASP A 205 4.78 -2.01 3.23
C ASP A 205 4.74 -3.15 2.20
N LEU A 206 3.89 -3.02 1.18
CA LEU A 206 3.79 -3.99 0.08
C LEU A 206 4.49 -3.43 -1.16
N TYR A 207 5.50 -4.13 -1.68
CA TYR A 207 6.16 -3.76 -2.92
C TYR A 207 5.23 -3.82 -4.13
N LYS A 208 5.47 -2.99 -5.15
CA LYS A 208 4.61 -2.91 -6.33
C LYS A 208 4.45 -4.23 -7.07
N THR A 209 5.55 -4.98 -7.22
CA THR A 209 5.51 -6.32 -7.80
C THR A 209 4.59 -7.26 -7.03
N ARG A 210 4.62 -7.19 -5.70
CA ARG A 210 3.72 -7.97 -4.85
C ARG A 210 2.27 -7.48 -4.89
N VAL A 211 2.03 -6.19 -5.16
CA VAL A 211 0.66 -5.67 -5.38
C VAL A 211 0.00 -6.40 -6.55
N PHE A 212 0.69 -6.59 -7.68
CA PHE A 212 0.16 -7.33 -8.82
C PHE A 212 -0.18 -8.77 -8.45
N GLU A 213 0.73 -9.47 -7.78
CA GLU A 213 0.53 -10.87 -7.39
C GLU A 213 -0.58 -11.02 -6.34
N GLN A 214 -0.69 -10.09 -5.40
CA GLN A 214 -1.78 -10.10 -4.41
C GLN A 214 -3.15 -9.88 -5.06
N CYS A 215 -3.25 -9.05 -6.09
CA CYS A 215 -4.47 -8.90 -6.86
C CYS A 215 -4.87 -10.21 -7.56
N ARG A 216 -3.90 -10.91 -8.19
CA ARG A 216 -4.13 -12.21 -8.84
C ARG A 216 -4.50 -13.27 -7.80
N TRP A 217 -3.76 -13.32 -6.68
CA TRP A 217 -4.05 -14.24 -5.58
C TRP A 217 -5.46 -14.03 -5.04
N ARG A 218 -5.87 -12.78 -4.77
CA ARG A 218 -7.21 -12.49 -4.24
C ARG A 218 -8.32 -12.87 -5.21
N ASN A 219 -8.14 -12.67 -6.49
CA ASN A 219 -9.12 -13.08 -7.51
C ASN A 219 -9.29 -14.61 -7.59
N ALA A 220 -8.20 -15.34 -7.41
CA ALA A 220 -8.19 -16.80 -7.44
C ALA A 220 -8.63 -17.45 -6.10
N ASN A 221 -8.55 -16.69 -5.00
CA ASN A 221 -8.77 -17.20 -3.66
C ASN A 221 -9.83 -16.41 -2.91
N HIS A 222 -10.70 -17.12 -2.23
CA HIS A 222 -11.63 -16.55 -1.26
C HIS A 222 -11.58 -17.36 0.03
N ARG A 223 -11.68 -16.69 1.16
CA ARG A 223 -11.63 -17.28 2.49
C ARG A 223 -12.81 -16.80 3.32
N SER A 224 -13.23 -17.63 4.30
CA SER A 224 -14.39 -17.34 5.16
C SER A 224 -14.24 -16.06 6.00
N TRP A 225 -13.02 -15.60 6.23
CA TRP A 225 -12.75 -14.37 6.98
C TRP A 225 -12.87 -13.08 6.11
N MET A 226 -12.99 -13.21 4.78
CA MET A 226 -13.23 -12.11 3.85
C MET A 226 -14.72 -11.77 3.79
N GLN A 227 -15.09 -10.49 3.97
CA GLN A 227 -16.48 -10.05 3.86
C GLN A 227 -16.90 -9.74 2.42
N GLY A 228 -15.96 -9.55 1.52
CA GLY A 228 -16.20 -9.37 0.10
C GLY A 228 -16.61 -10.67 -0.58
N ARG A 229 -17.18 -10.57 -1.78
CA ARG A 229 -17.61 -11.74 -2.56
C ARG A 229 -16.43 -12.54 -3.11
N ALA A 230 -16.69 -13.82 -3.41
CA ALA A 230 -15.75 -14.69 -4.09
C ALA A 230 -15.61 -14.35 -5.59
N GLY A 231 -14.52 -14.83 -6.19
CA GLY A 231 -14.24 -14.75 -7.63
C GLY A 231 -13.45 -13.47 -7.99
N GLU A 232 -13.41 -13.17 -9.28
CA GLU A 232 -12.70 -12.04 -9.85
C GLU A 232 -13.37 -10.73 -9.47
N VAL A 233 -12.85 -10.06 -8.44
CA VAL A 233 -13.33 -8.75 -7.96
C VAL A 233 -12.48 -7.60 -8.48
N ILE A 234 -11.20 -7.83 -8.77
CA ILE A 234 -10.31 -6.86 -9.42
C ILE A 234 -10.25 -7.20 -10.90
N PRO A 235 -10.76 -6.33 -11.81
CA PRO A 235 -10.69 -6.58 -13.24
C PRO A 235 -9.27 -6.86 -13.73
N VAL A 236 -9.11 -7.87 -14.60
CA VAL A 236 -7.80 -8.19 -15.20
C VAL A 236 -7.24 -6.99 -15.96
N ALA A 237 -8.10 -6.18 -16.59
CA ALA A 237 -7.69 -4.95 -17.26
C ALA A 237 -6.95 -3.98 -16.34
N ILE A 238 -7.34 -3.87 -15.07
CA ILE A 238 -6.63 -3.05 -14.07
C ILE A 238 -5.28 -3.67 -13.69
N ILE A 239 -5.22 -5.00 -13.58
CA ILE A 239 -3.98 -5.72 -13.22
C ILE A 239 -2.94 -5.60 -14.33
N ASP A 240 -3.35 -5.68 -15.59
CA ASP A 240 -2.45 -5.68 -16.73
C ASP A 240 -2.15 -4.25 -17.28
N LYS A 241 -2.84 -3.24 -16.74
CA LYS A 241 -2.66 -1.84 -17.12
C LYS A 241 -1.31 -1.30 -16.63
N PRO A 242 -0.50 -0.64 -17.51
CA PRO A 242 0.71 0.03 -17.06
C PRO A 242 0.42 1.09 -15.99
N PRO A 243 1.19 1.14 -14.89
CA PRO A 243 1.02 2.14 -13.84
C PRO A 243 1.23 3.56 -14.34
N SER A 244 0.33 4.47 -13.93
CA SER A 244 0.40 5.90 -14.26
C SER A 244 -0.36 6.73 -13.22
N ALA A 245 0.19 7.89 -12.85
CA ALA A 245 -0.47 8.86 -11.99
C ALA A 245 -1.54 9.71 -12.72
N GLU A 246 -1.56 9.73 -14.06
CA GLU A 246 -2.49 10.51 -14.92
C GLU A 246 -2.62 12.00 -14.50
N LEU A 247 -1.50 12.64 -14.17
CA LEU A 247 -1.43 14.07 -13.80
C LEU A 247 -1.05 14.98 -14.97
N ARG A 248 -0.54 14.40 -16.06
CA ARG A 248 -0.18 15.05 -17.32
C ARG A 248 -0.44 14.11 -18.52
N PRO A 249 -0.44 14.63 -19.77
CA PRO A 249 -0.68 13.79 -20.95
C PRO A 249 0.33 12.63 -21.06
N ASP A 250 -0.14 11.45 -21.41
CA ASP A 250 0.63 10.24 -21.72
C ASP A 250 1.65 9.82 -20.64
N GLN A 251 1.41 10.22 -19.38
CA GLN A 251 2.30 9.94 -18.25
C GLN A 251 2.38 8.45 -17.96
N LYS A 252 3.60 7.97 -17.68
CA LYS A 252 3.89 6.64 -17.15
C LYS A 252 4.84 6.76 -15.96
N ASP A 253 4.73 5.85 -14.99
CA ASP A 253 5.64 5.84 -13.85
C ASP A 253 7.09 5.61 -14.30
N GLU A 254 7.29 4.83 -15.36
CA GLU A 254 8.60 4.58 -16.00
C GLU A 254 9.28 5.82 -16.58
N ASP A 255 8.55 6.93 -16.78
CA ASP A 255 9.18 8.21 -17.15
C ASP A 255 10.11 8.73 -16.05
N SER A 256 9.86 8.33 -14.81
CA SER A 256 10.56 8.81 -13.61
C SER A 256 11.27 7.72 -12.82
N LEU A 257 10.85 6.46 -12.95
CA LEU A 257 11.36 5.31 -12.21
C LEU A 257 11.84 4.23 -13.19
N PRO A 258 12.76 3.35 -12.79
CA PRO A 258 13.02 2.14 -13.56
C PRO A 258 11.79 1.20 -13.50
N PRO A 259 11.71 0.17 -14.37
CA PRO A 259 10.70 -0.87 -14.28
C PRO A 259 10.59 -1.42 -12.85
N TYR A 260 9.37 -1.71 -12.39
CA TYR A 260 9.13 -2.06 -10.98
C TYR A 260 9.82 -3.35 -10.52
N ASP A 261 10.06 -4.31 -11.39
CA ASP A 261 10.86 -5.51 -11.11
C ASP A 261 12.31 -5.16 -10.75
N VAL A 262 12.91 -4.20 -11.46
CA VAL A 262 14.26 -3.68 -11.17
C VAL A 262 14.24 -2.81 -9.90
N LEU A 263 13.25 -1.93 -9.78
CA LEU A 263 13.14 -1.04 -8.61
C LEU A 263 12.99 -1.84 -7.32
N ASP A 264 12.09 -2.81 -7.29
CA ASP A 264 11.77 -3.57 -6.09
C ASP A 264 12.93 -4.49 -5.67
N ASP A 265 13.65 -5.14 -6.62
CA ASP A 265 14.82 -5.94 -6.27
C ASP A 265 15.95 -5.07 -5.66
N ILE A 266 16.19 -3.86 -6.21
CA ILE A 266 17.16 -2.92 -5.62
C ILE A 266 16.71 -2.46 -4.23
N LEU A 267 15.42 -2.17 -4.05
CA LEU A 267 14.87 -1.75 -2.75
C LEU A 267 14.94 -2.86 -1.71
N GLU A 268 14.60 -4.10 -2.04
CA GLU A 268 14.75 -5.26 -1.14
C GLU A 268 16.20 -5.42 -0.67
N ARG A 269 17.16 -5.32 -1.59
CA ARG A 269 18.60 -5.41 -1.25
C ARG A 269 19.04 -4.30 -0.31
N LEU A 270 18.76 -3.04 -0.66
CA LEU A 270 19.23 -1.89 0.11
C LEU A 270 18.48 -1.71 1.44
N VAL A 271 17.18 -2.04 1.49
CA VAL A 271 16.31 -1.73 2.64
C VAL A 271 16.07 -2.94 3.53
N ASP A 272 15.69 -4.07 2.96
CA ASP A 272 15.33 -5.27 3.73
C ASP A 272 16.52 -6.14 4.09
N HIS A 273 17.58 -6.13 3.25
CA HIS A 273 18.78 -6.96 3.44
C HIS A 273 20.03 -6.17 3.83
N ASP A 274 19.97 -4.85 3.99
CA ASP A 274 21.11 -3.99 4.36
C ASP A 274 22.34 -4.15 3.44
N GLN A 275 22.11 -4.50 2.17
CA GLN A 275 23.16 -4.64 1.18
C GLN A 275 23.68 -3.27 0.71
N SER A 276 24.95 -3.23 0.28
CA SER A 276 25.59 -2.04 -0.26
C SER A 276 25.23 -1.78 -1.73
N VAL A 277 25.56 -0.60 -2.24
CA VAL A 277 25.49 -0.32 -3.68
C VAL A 277 26.32 -1.30 -4.49
N ALA A 278 27.52 -1.67 -3.97
CA ALA A 278 28.40 -2.64 -4.63
C ALA A 278 27.74 -4.02 -4.74
N ASP A 279 27.04 -4.48 -3.70
CA ASP A 279 26.33 -5.77 -3.72
C ASP A 279 25.22 -5.78 -4.78
N CYS A 280 24.49 -4.65 -4.92
CA CYS A 280 23.48 -4.52 -5.97
C CYS A 280 24.07 -4.57 -7.38
N VAL A 281 25.24 -3.93 -7.58
CA VAL A 281 25.95 -3.95 -8.86
C VAL A 281 26.50 -5.36 -9.17
N GLU A 282 27.02 -6.06 -8.16
CA GLU A 282 27.46 -7.46 -8.31
C GLU A 282 26.31 -8.39 -8.67
N ALA A 283 25.10 -8.09 -8.18
CA ALA A 283 23.86 -8.79 -8.55
C ALA A 283 23.38 -8.51 -9.99
N GLY A 284 24.03 -7.57 -10.71
CA GLY A 284 23.76 -7.28 -12.12
C GLY A 284 23.00 -5.98 -12.38
N HIS A 285 22.73 -5.16 -11.35
CA HIS A 285 22.09 -3.86 -11.54
C HIS A 285 23.06 -2.80 -12.05
N ASP A 286 22.54 -1.88 -12.88
CA ASP A 286 23.29 -0.72 -13.33
C ASP A 286 23.63 0.22 -12.16
N ARG A 287 24.92 0.59 -12.04
CA ARG A 287 25.41 1.39 -10.91
C ARG A 287 24.72 2.75 -10.79
N ASP A 288 24.50 3.44 -11.91
CA ASP A 288 23.91 4.77 -11.89
C ASP A 288 22.44 4.70 -11.44
N THR A 289 21.73 3.64 -11.86
CA THR A 289 20.36 3.33 -11.42
C THR A 289 20.33 3.06 -9.92
N VAL A 290 21.20 2.21 -9.39
CA VAL A 290 21.26 1.92 -7.95
C VAL A 290 21.57 3.17 -7.14
N LYS A 291 22.55 3.98 -7.57
CA LYS A 291 22.88 5.25 -6.92
C LYS A 291 21.74 6.26 -6.93
N ARG A 292 20.99 6.32 -8.03
CA ARG A 292 19.80 7.16 -8.13
C ARG A 292 18.73 6.72 -7.14
N ILE A 293 18.46 5.40 -7.03
CA ILE A 293 17.47 4.85 -6.10
C ILE A 293 17.92 5.10 -4.66
N GLU A 294 19.19 4.81 -4.31
CA GLU A 294 19.76 5.12 -3.01
C GLU A 294 19.54 6.60 -2.65
N HIS A 295 19.85 7.50 -3.57
CA HIS A 295 19.65 8.94 -3.35
C HIS A 295 18.20 9.28 -3.06
N LEU A 296 17.24 8.73 -3.84
CA LEU A 296 15.81 8.94 -3.64
C LEU A 296 15.33 8.41 -2.29
N ILE A 297 15.83 7.26 -1.84
CA ILE A 297 15.53 6.71 -0.51
C ILE A 297 15.92 7.74 0.57
N TYR A 298 17.12 8.28 0.53
CA TYR A 298 17.61 9.20 1.55
C TYR A 298 16.87 10.53 1.56
N ILE A 299 16.60 11.13 0.40
CA ILE A 299 15.94 12.45 0.34
C ILE A 299 14.44 12.40 0.62
N SER A 300 13.84 11.21 0.61
CA SER A 300 12.39 11.04 0.75
C SER A 300 11.92 10.84 2.19
N GLU A 301 12.84 10.74 3.17
CA GLU A 301 12.48 10.47 4.57
C GLU A 301 11.50 11.50 5.14
N TYR A 302 11.60 12.78 4.78
CA TYR A 302 10.68 13.81 5.27
C TYR A 302 9.22 13.55 4.85
N LYS A 303 8.99 12.89 3.70
CA LYS A 303 7.66 12.45 3.25
C LYS A 303 7.20 11.25 4.07
N ARG A 304 8.07 10.23 4.21
CA ARG A 304 7.77 9.02 4.99
C ARG A 304 7.41 9.32 6.43
N PHE A 305 8.10 10.28 7.04
CA PHE A 305 7.84 10.71 8.42
C PHE A 305 6.43 11.26 8.64
N GLN A 306 5.79 11.80 7.60
CA GLN A 306 4.43 12.36 7.64
C GLN A 306 3.37 11.44 7.03
N SER A 307 3.75 10.24 6.60
CA SER A 307 2.81 9.32 5.96
C SER A 307 1.95 8.58 6.99
N ALA A 308 0.73 8.20 6.58
CA ALA A 308 -0.20 7.44 7.40
C ALA A 308 0.41 6.12 7.92
N PRO A 309 0.01 5.60 9.10
CA PRO A 309 0.41 4.28 9.57
C PRO A 309 -0.12 3.17 8.65
N GLY A 310 0.49 1.99 8.73
CA GLY A 310 0.09 0.81 7.96
C GLY A 310 0.62 -0.48 8.60
N PRO A 311 0.30 -1.66 8.07
CA PRO A 311 0.82 -2.93 8.56
C PRO A 311 2.30 -3.10 8.21
N ARG A 312 3.00 -3.99 8.92
CA ARG A 312 4.33 -4.47 8.59
C ARG A 312 4.21 -5.79 7.85
N LEU A 313 4.75 -5.87 6.64
CA LEU A 313 4.73 -7.05 5.77
C LEU A 313 6.14 -7.58 5.48
N THR A 314 7.13 -6.70 5.49
CA THR A 314 8.51 -7.00 5.11
C THR A 314 9.45 -6.98 6.32
N PRO A 315 10.68 -7.47 6.19
CA PRO A 315 11.67 -7.43 7.28
C PRO A 315 11.96 -6.02 7.81
N SER A 316 11.90 -4.99 6.96
CA SER A 316 12.26 -3.61 7.31
C SER A 316 11.21 -2.59 6.85
N ALA A 317 10.18 -2.38 7.67
CA ALA A 317 9.18 -1.34 7.43
C ALA A 317 9.74 0.06 7.76
N PHE A 318 9.55 1.02 6.85
CA PHE A 318 10.17 2.35 6.94
C PHE A 318 9.85 3.15 8.21
N TRP A 319 8.71 2.96 8.83
CA TRP A 319 8.33 3.74 10.03
C TRP A 319 8.58 3.02 11.36
N LEU A 320 8.79 1.70 11.32
CA LEU A 320 9.03 0.88 12.51
C LEU A 320 10.48 0.49 12.64
N ASP A 321 11.04 -0.12 11.60
CA ASP A 321 12.34 -0.78 11.62
C ASP A 321 13.44 0.10 10.98
N ARG A 322 13.09 0.90 9.97
CA ARG A 322 14.03 1.69 9.20
C ARG A 322 13.62 3.15 9.11
N ARG A 323 14.50 4.03 9.56
CA ARG A 323 14.38 5.48 9.44
C ARG A 323 15.70 6.07 8.97
N TYR A 324 15.64 6.95 7.99
CA TYR A 324 16.80 7.66 7.50
C TYR A 324 16.86 9.05 8.11
N PRO A 325 18.04 9.58 8.43
CA PRO A 325 18.16 10.97 8.90
C PRO A 325 17.66 11.93 7.83
N ILE A 326 16.72 12.82 8.17
CA ILE A 326 16.16 13.81 7.22
C ILE A 326 17.25 14.79 6.75
N VAL A 327 18.13 15.21 7.66
CA VAL A 327 19.24 16.13 7.37
C VAL A 327 20.53 15.32 7.28
N ASN A 328 20.78 14.74 6.11
CA ASN A 328 21.95 13.89 5.89
C ASN A 328 22.43 13.98 4.44
N ARG A 329 23.75 14.14 4.25
CA ARG A 329 24.41 14.12 2.94
C ARG A 329 25.25 12.89 2.68
N TRP A 330 25.33 11.97 3.65
CA TRP A 330 26.04 10.72 3.45
C TRP A 330 25.39 9.88 2.35
N ARG A 331 26.21 9.27 1.53
CA ARG A 331 25.82 8.27 0.54
C ARG A 331 26.88 7.16 0.57
N ASP A 332 26.48 5.96 0.23
CA ASP A 332 27.37 4.83 0.10
C ASP A 332 28.50 5.17 -0.90
N PRO A 333 29.79 5.06 -0.53
CA PRO A 333 30.89 5.36 -1.43
C PRO A 333 31.16 4.26 -2.47
N SER A 334 30.61 3.06 -2.29
CA SER A 334 30.88 1.86 -3.12
C SER A 334 30.19 1.91 -4.50
#